data_f7f0d844f857a041fd534fa4832b31a0
#
_entry.id   f7f0d844f857a041fd534fa4832b31a0
#
_cell.length_a   1.000
_cell.length_b   1.000
_cell.length_c   1.000
_cell.angle_alpha   90.00
_cell.angle_beta   90.00
_cell.angle_gamma   90.00
#
_symmetry.space_group_name_H-M   'P 1'
#
loop_
_entity.id
_entity.type
_entity.pdbx_description
1 polymer ?
#
loop_
_entity_poly.entity_id
_entity_poly.type
_entity_poly.pdbx_seq_one_letter_code
_entity_poly.pdbx_strand_id
1 'polypeptide(L)'
;MILKNKHALYIALITVMVSCSNKKVSYEQKIEAPLVGSALAFDLYAYKQDTSIRIATPKGTVIEIEPNTFAHANGSRVSNQIIIKVREMHTANDIFKSGIPMSVDAGRNDFLQSGGMLEIRAFDNNEELVIANGKSINVALAHFKPSNGYSLYHFNEHQNWQVNDTFVVQKNERKRRGLDKIIRFLKNPIKQNGRVSNNEFEIVANVKESPHLSAFQNQKWKIEDGSDPEMVQTAMRMSWDDVVIKPINVKQKIYKLTFTRLLTVRGSGEQNKSLTVQASPVNISDTAFAKQLVNYDQTIVKMNNEKLRLEAEADMVSSFRIRQMGIWNIDKIINKEDLVTVSVRFDFEKEVDPYVNHIKLFVLHEDDNSVIYYLPQDWRNIRLSKVKRNSLIAVLPGNRVAVVDANTVKSKMQIGGSEINFTTKIDYSTNALVSK
;
A
#
# COMPACT_ATOMS: atom_id res chain seq x y z
N MET A 1 6.71 76.16 -73.35
CA MET A 1 6.74 74.67 -73.29
C MET A 1 7.00 74.32 -71.86
N ILE A 2 5.94 74.05 -71.07
CA ILE A 2 5.96 73.94 -69.60
C ILE A 2 5.46 72.53 -69.23
N LEU A 3 6.34 71.70 -68.65
CA LEU A 3 5.97 70.42 -68.06
C LEU A 3 5.66 70.65 -66.58
N LYS A 4 4.44 70.34 -66.19
CA LYS A 4 4.00 70.27 -64.81
C LYS A 4 4.26 68.89 -64.27
N ASN A 5 5.13 68.74 -63.26
CA ASN A 5 5.27 67.56 -62.44
C ASN A 5 4.26 67.61 -61.29
N LYS A 6 3.37 66.64 -61.26
CA LYS A 6 2.51 66.37 -60.07
C LYS A 6 3.15 65.27 -59.22
N HIS A 7 3.60 65.66 -58.05
CA HIS A 7 3.99 64.67 -57.02
C HIS A 7 2.73 64.14 -56.31
N ALA A 8 2.45 62.92 -56.55
CA ALA A 8 1.43 62.21 -55.76
C ALA A 8 2.08 61.66 -54.46
N LEU A 9 1.62 62.19 -53.35
CA LEU A 9 2.04 61.74 -51.97
C LEU A 9 1.26 60.50 -51.61
N TYR A 10 1.88 59.29 -51.57
CA TYR A 10 1.31 58.08 -51.06
C TYR A 10 1.55 58.05 -49.56
N ILE A 11 0.50 58.22 -48.73
CA ILE A 11 0.51 57.96 -47.30
C ILE A 11 0.25 56.46 -47.16
N ALA A 12 1.30 55.70 -46.82
CA ALA A 12 1.15 54.30 -46.44
C ALA A 12 0.72 54.23 -44.98
N LEU A 13 -0.55 53.88 -44.78
CA LEU A 13 -1.13 53.62 -43.44
C LEU A 13 -0.64 52.23 -43.02
N ILE A 14 0.41 52.17 -42.21
CA ILE A 14 0.85 50.89 -41.54
C ILE A 14 -0.07 50.60 -40.40
N THR A 15 -1.03 49.73 -40.62
CA THR A 15 -1.88 49.15 -39.57
C THR A 15 -1.02 48.10 -38.81
N VAL A 16 -0.49 48.47 -37.67
CA VAL A 16 0.15 47.53 -36.74
C VAL A 16 -0.97 46.70 -36.11
N MET A 17 -1.19 45.50 -36.62
CA MET A 17 -2.02 44.50 -35.93
C MET A 17 -1.23 44.01 -34.73
N VAL A 18 -1.52 44.56 -33.55
CA VAL A 18 -1.12 43.97 -32.27
C VAL A 18 -1.93 42.69 -32.09
N SER A 19 -1.38 41.59 -32.56
CA SER A 19 -1.88 40.27 -32.24
C SER A 19 -1.59 40.04 -30.75
N CYS A 20 -2.58 40.29 -29.88
CA CYS A 20 -2.58 39.73 -28.52
C CYS A 20 -2.67 38.22 -28.61
N SER A 21 -1.54 37.56 -28.82
CA SER A 21 -1.45 36.14 -28.54
C SER A 21 -1.62 36.00 -27.02
N ASN A 22 -2.81 35.61 -26.59
CA ASN A 22 -2.99 35.04 -25.27
C ASN A 22 -2.09 33.80 -25.18
N LYS A 23 -0.83 34.00 -24.78
CA LYS A 23 -0.03 32.91 -24.25
C LYS A 23 -0.82 32.37 -23.06
N LYS A 24 -1.56 31.28 -23.27
CA LYS A 24 -1.94 30.39 -22.16
C LYS A 24 -0.60 30.05 -21.49
N VAL A 25 -0.35 30.66 -20.36
CA VAL A 25 0.72 30.23 -19.47
C VAL A 25 0.33 28.82 -19.06
N SER A 26 0.90 27.85 -19.76
CA SER A 26 0.81 26.47 -19.29
C SER A 26 1.62 26.44 -17.97
N TYR A 27 0.94 26.47 -16.86
CA TYR A 27 1.56 26.12 -15.59
C TYR A 27 1.95 24.65 -15.71
N GLU A 28 3.21 24.40 -16.03
CA GLU A 28 3.80 23.08 -15.82
C GLU A 28 3.72 22.80 -14.31
N GLN A 29 2.79 21.95 -13.94
CA GLN A 29 2.56 21.58 -12.56
C GLN A 29 3.64 20.55 -12.17
N LYS A 30 4.77 21.04 -11.69
CA LYS A 30 5.87 20.18 -11.23
C LYS A 30 5.38 19.28 -10.11
N ILE A 31 5.55 17.95 -10.26
CA ILE A 31 5.22 16.99 -9.23
C ILE A 31 6.25 17.12 -8.12
N GLU A 32 5.88 17.80 -7.05
CA GLU A 32 6.72 18.00 -5.87
C GLU A 32 5.92 17.68 -4.61
N ALA A 33 6.55 16.94 -3.70
CA ALA A 33 5.94 16.73 -2.39
C ALA A 33 5.61 18.08 -1.74
N PRO A 34 4.41 18.27 -1.18
CA PRO A 34 3.99 19.53 -0.60
C PRO A 34 4.87 20.02 0.54
N LEU A 35 5.57 19.10 1.21
CA LEU A 35 6.47 19.36 2.33
C LEU A 35 7.86 18.82 2.04
N VAL A 36 8.88 19.62 2.31
CA VAL A 36 10.27 19.21 2.19
C VAL A 36 10.56 18.05 3.14
N GLY A 37 11.15 16.97 2.62
CA GLY A 37 11.49 15.78 3.40
C GLY A 37 10.33 14.81 3.67
N SER A 38 9.10 15.12 3.20
CA SER A 38 7.95 14.22 3.33
C SER A 38 7.65 13.39 2.08
N ALA A 39 8.48 13.52 1.04
CA ALA A 39 8.25 12.83 -0.22
C ALA A 39 8.14 11.32 -0.03
N LEU A 40 7.13 10.72 -0.66
CA LEU A 40 7.00 9.26 -0.69
C LEU A 40 8.22 8.67 -1.39
N ALA A 41 8.97 7.82 -0.67
CA ALA A 41 10.18 7.20 -1.18
C ALA A 41 9.90 6.19 -2.30
N PHE A 42 10.88 6.02 -3.18
CA PHE A 42 10.88 4.94 -4.14
C PHE A 42 11.57 3.71 -3.58
N ASP A 43 10.98 2.55 -3.80
CA ASP A 43 11.68 1.28 -3.69
C ASP A 43 12.57 1.10 -4.92
N LEU A 44 13.80 0.60 -4.71
CA LEU A 44 14.82 0.46 -5.74
C LEU A 44 15.08 -1.02 -6.00
N TYR A 45 15.04 -1.40 -7.28
CA TYR A 45 15.28 -2.78 -7.71
C TYR A 45 16.38 -2.81 -8.78
N ALA A 46 17.44 -3.58 -8.51
CA ALA A 46 18.48 -3.83 -9.52
C ALA A 46 17.94 -4.82 -10.56
N TYR A 47 18.16 -4.51 -11.83
CA TYR A 47 17.72 -5.32 -12.96
C TYR A 47 18.83 -5.50 -13.98
N LYS A 48 18.92 -6.70 -14.55
CA LYS A 48 19.81 -6.98 -15.68
C LYS A 48 19.01 -7.06 -16.95
N GLN A 49 19.42 -6.28 -17.96
CA GLN A 49 18.71 -6.12 -19.23
C GLN A 49 18.42 -7.44 -19.96
N ASP A 50 19.30 -8.43 -19.84
CA ASP A 50 19.22 -9.74 -20.50
C ASP A 50 18.42 -10.80 -19.75
N THR A 51 17.84 -10.46 -18.59
CA THR A 51 17.06 -11.37 -17.75
C THR A 51 15.61 -10.90 -17.61
N SER A 52 14.74 -11.76 -17.10
CA SER A 52 13.43 -11.34 -16.59
C SER A 52 13.50 -11.03 -15.11
N ILE A 53 12.66 -10.10 -14.65
CA ILE A 53 12.51 -9.83 -13.22
C ILE A 53 11.01 -9.82 -12.86
N ARG A 54 10.72 -10.33 -11.66
CA ARG A 54 9.42 -10.25 -11.03
C ARG A 54 9.55 -9.54 -9.69
N ILE A 55 9.01 -8.33 -9.63
CA ILE A 55 8.97 -7.49 -8.42
C ILE A 55 7.64 -7.73 -7.73
N ALA A 56 7.67 -8.00 -6.42
CA ALA A 56 6.48 -8.08 -5.59
C ALA A 56 6.60 -7.07 -4.45
N THR A 57 5.71 -6.10 -4.42
CA THR A 57 5.73 -5.05 -3.39
C THR A 57 5.06 -5.50 -2.09
N PRO A 58 5.30 -4.80 -0.97
CA PRO A 58 4.66 -5.11 0.31
C PRO A 58 3.13 -5.02 0.30
N LYS A 59 2.55 -4.23 -0.62
CA LYS A 59 1.08 -4.07 -0.74
C LYS A 59 0.43 -5.14 -1.62
N GLY A 60 1.23 -5.93 -2.33
CA GLY A 60 0.76 -7.03 -3.15
C GLY A 60 0.75 -6.75 -4.65
N THR A 61 1.24 -5.59 -5.08
CA THR A 61 1.50 -5.32 -6.51
C THR A 61 2.58 -6.25 -7.02
N VAL A 62 2.38 -6.76 -8.24
CA VAL A 62 3.36 -7.55 -8.96
C VAL A 62 3.67 -6.88 -10.29
N ILE A 63 4.96 -6.72 -10.57
CA ILE A 63 5.47 -6.14 -11.82
C ILE A 63 6.37 -7.19 -12.46
N GLU A 64 6.09 -7.55 -13.71
CA GLU A 64 6.86 -8.53 -14.47
C GLU A 64 7.46 -7.86 -15.70
N ILE A 65 8.77 -7.93 -15.81
CA ILE A 65 9.56 -7.28 -16.85
C ILE A 65 10.37 -8.36 -17.57
N GLU A 66 10.15 -8.46 -18.87
CA GLU A 66 10.83 -9.40 -19.74
C GLU A 66 12.23 -8.89 -20.15
N PRO A 67 13.11 -9.77 -20.64
CA PRO A 67 14.43 -9.35 -21.12
C PRO A 67 14.33 -8.31 -22.23
N ASN A 68 15.30 -7.39 -22.26
CA ASN A 68 15.43 -6.35 -23.27
C ASN A 68 14.17 -5.45 -23.41
N THR A 69 13.55 -5.15 -22.25
CA THR A 69 12.36 -4.30 -22.20
C THR A 69 12.70 -2.81 -22.33
N PHE A 70 13.89 -2.37 -21.94
CA PHE A 70 14.25 -0.96 -21.90
C PHE A 70 15.17 -0.53 -23.04
N ALA A 71 15.07 0.76 -23.42
CA ALA A 71 15.92 1.43 -24.37
C ALA A 71 16.19 2.88 -23.94
N HIS A 72 17.31 3.44 -24.38
CA HIS A 72 17.50 4.89 -24.34
C HIS A 72 16.61 5.58 -25.38
N ALA A 73 16.07 6.76 -25.06
CA ALA A 73 15.24 7.53 -25.99
C ALA A 73 15.99 7.92 -27.29
N ASN A 74 17.29 8.08 -27.20
CA ASN A 74 18.18 8.38 -28.33
C ASN A 74 18.64 7.16 -29.13
N GLY A 75 18.20 5.92 -28.74
CA GLY A 75 18.58 4.67 -29.37
C GLY A 75 19.96 4.15 -29.00
N SER A 76 20.68 4.78 -28.05
CA SER A 76 21.98 4.27 -27.59
C SER A 76 21.82 2.95 -26.83
N ARG A 77 22.91 2.21 -26.70
CA ARG A 77 22.92 0.90 -26.02
C ARG A 77 22.73 1.07 -24.51
N VAL A 78 21.77 0.35 -23.96
CA VAL A 78 21.54 0.27 -22.52
C VAL A 78 22.62 -0.60 -21.87
N SER A 79 23.12 -0.20 -20.70
CA SER A 79 24.02 -1.02 -19.89
C SER A 79 23.30 -2.24 -19.32
N ASN A 80 24.08 -3.21 -18.81
CA ASN A 80 23.48 -4.39 -18.21
C ASN A 80 23.07 -4.20 -16.72
N GLN A 81 23.16 -2.97 -16.21
CA GLN A 81 22.81 -2.64 -14.83
C GLN A 81 21.81 -1.50 -14.81
N ILE A 82 20.55 -1.85 -14.64
CA ILE A 82 19.43 -0.90 -14.61
C ILE A 82 18.89 -0.82 -13.18
N ILE A 83 18.52 0.37 -12.75
CA ILE A 83 17.79 0.60 -11.52
C ILE A 83 16.33 0.91 -11.86
N ILE A 84 15.44 0.06 -11.41
CA ILE A 84 13.99 0.28 -11.49
C ILE A 84 13.55 0.95 -10.18
N LYS A 85 12.89 2.09 -10.31
CA LYS A 85 12.28 2.82 -9.19
C LYS A 85 10.77 2.62 -9.21
N VAL A 86 10.22 2.19 -8.10
CA VAL A 86 8.78 1.94 -7.95
C VAL A 86 8.29 2.64 -6.68
N ARG A 87 7.16 3.31 -6.76
CA ARG A 87 6.39 3.74 -5.58
C ARG A 87 4.91 3.55 -5.81
N GLU A 88 4.19 3.20 -4.75
CA GLU A 88 2.77 2.95 -4.78
C GLU A 88 2.04 3.92 -3.86
N MET A 89 0.88 4.38 -4.29
CA MET A 89 0.00 5.25 -3.52
C MET A 89 -1.36 4.57 -3.38
N HIS A 90 -1.71 4.18 -2.16
CA HIS A 90 -2.96 3.48 -1.86
C HIS A 90 -3.84 4.23 -0.85
N THR A 91 -3.34 5.33 -0.30
CA THR A 91 -4.06 6.20 0.63
C THR A 91 -4.00 7.66 0.19
N ALA A 92 -4.94 8.47 0.64
CA ALA A 92 -4.89 9.91 0.40
C ALA A 92 -3.59 10.55 0.93
N ASN A 93 -3.04 10.02 2.03
CA ASN A 93 -1.76 10.48 2.58
C ASN A 93 -0.57 10.14 1.68
N ASP A 94 -0.55 8.94 1.06
CA ASP A 94 0.48 8.58 0.08
C ASP A 94 0.44 9.52 -1.13
N ILE A 95 -0.78 9.80 -1.64
CA ILE A 95 -0.99 10.71 -2.76
C ILE A 95 -0.56 12.15 -2.39
N PHE A 96 -0.94 12.64 -1.21
CA PHE A 96 -0.48 13.92 -0.71
C PHE A 96 1.05 14.00 -0.66
N LYS A 97 1.72 12.99 -0.10
CA LYS A 97 3.18 12.92 -0.03
C LYS A 97 3.85 12.78 -1.39
N SER A 98 3.17 12.21 -2.37
CA SER A 98 3.70 12.08 -3.74
C SER A 98 3.70 13.41 -4.50
N GLY A 99 2.80 14.33 -4.13
CA GLY A 99 2.58 15.59 -4.84
C GLY A 99 1.86 15.45 -6.18
N ILE A 100 1.33 14.25 -6.50
CA ILE A 100 0.64 14.00 -7.77
C ILE A 100 -0.77 14.57 -7.71
N PRO A 101 -1.18 15.41 -8.66
CA PRO A 101 -2.50 16.02 -8.68
C PRO A 101 -3.60 15.00 -9.03
N MET A 102 -4.77 15.10 -8.38
CA MET A 102 -5.91 14.23 -8.61
C MET A 102 -7.04 14.90 -9.41
N SER A 103 -6.82 16.05 -10.01
CA SER A 103 -7.78 16.70 -10.91
C SER A 103 -7.59 16.21 -12.34
N VAL A 104 -8.71 15.94 -13.02
CA VAL A 104 -8.70 15.47 -14.43
C VAL A 104 -8.47 16.63 -15.39
N ASP A 105 -8.98 17.81 -15.05
CA ASP A 105 -8.92 19.01 -15.87
C ASP A 105 -8.28 20.19 -15.14
N ALA A 106 -7.81 21.17 -15.94
CA ALA A 106 -7.26 22.41 -15.42
C ALA A 106 -8.29 23.26 -14.66
N GLY A 107 -9.60 23.02 -14.91
CA GLY A 107 -10.72 23.68 -14.23
C GLY A 107 -11.01 23.15 -12.84
N ARG A 108 -10.34 22.07 -12.41
CA ARG A 108 -10.51 21.41 -11.10
C ARG A 108 -11.95 21.05 -10.77
N ASN A 109 -12.76 20.73 -11.79
CA ASN A 109 -14.16 20.41 -11.60
C ASN A 109 -14.39 18.91 -11.37
N ASP A 110 -13.56 18.06 -11.95
CA ASP A 110 -13.64 16.62 -11.84
C ASP A 110 -12.42 16.10 -11.09
N PHE A 111 -12.67 15.33 -10.04
CA PHE A 111 -11.65 14.75 -9.16
C PHE A 111 -11.69 13.25 -9.26
N LEU A 112 -10.51 12.65 -9.18
CA LEU A 112 -10.33 11.21 -9.21
C LEU A 112 -10.44 10.62 -7.82
N GLN A 113 -11.16 9.52 -7.71
CA GLN A 113 -11.13 8.60 -6.58
C GLN A 113 -10.22 7.45 -6.93
N SER A 114 -9.13 7.27 -6.17
CA SER A 114 -8.14 6.25 -6.49
C SER A 114 -8.45 4.88 -5.88
N GLY A 115 -8.40 3.86 -6.74
CA GLY A 115 -8.33 2.45 -6.35
C GLY A 115 -6.91 1.96 -6.09
N GLY A 116 -5.92 2.70 -6.61
CA GLY A 116 -4.49 2.43 -6.46
C GLY A 116 -3.69 3.09 -7.57
N MET A 117 -2.56 3.69 -7.21
CA MET A 117 -1.66 4.40 -8.13
C MET A 117 -0.26 3.80 -8.03
N LEU A 118 0.42 3.75 -9.16
CA LEU A 118 1.78 3.24 -9.30
C LEU A 118 2.62 4.23 -10.10
N GLU A 119 3.80 4.56 -9.60
CA GLU A 119 4.83 5.18 -10.42
C GLU A 119 5.98 4.21 -10.62
N ILE A 120 6.36 4.02 -11.89
CA ILE A 120 7.47 3.16 -12.29
C ILE A 120 8.38 3.90 -13.24
N ARG A 121 9.69 3.87 -12.96
CA ARG A 121 10.74 4.46 -13.77
C ARG A 121 11.95 3.53 -13.84
N ALA A 122 12.72 3.60 -14.88
CA ALA A 122 13.96 2.83 -15.05
C ALA A 122 15.11 3.76 -15.42
N PHE A 123 16.30 3.48 -14.91
CA PHE A 123 17.48 4.30 -15.11
C PHE A 123 18.69 3.43 -15.45
N ASP A 124 19.42 3.85 -16.48
CA ASP A 124 20.78 3.42 -16.76
C ASP A 124 21.74 4.51 -16.26
N ASN A 125 22.46 4.24 -15.17
CA ASN A 125 23.17 5.26 -14.40
C ASN A 125 22.21 6.37 -13.96
N ASN A 126 22.26 7.57 -14.55
CA ASN A 126 21.37 8.69 -14.21
C ASN A 126 20.43 9.06 -15.38
N GLU A 127 20.49 8.32 -16.48
CA GLU A 127 19.66 8.56 -17.66
C GLU A 127 18.38 7.74 -17.57
N GLU A 128 17.23 8.39 -17.67
CA GLU A 128 15.94 7.71 -17.64
C GLU A 128 15.71 6.94 -18.94
N LEU A 129 15.26 5.71 -18.80
CA LEU A 129 14.99 4.80 -19.90
C LEU A 129 13.51 4.81 -20.28
N VAL A 130 13.24 4.47 -21.54
CA VAL A 130 11.90 4.23 -22.06
C VAL A 130 11.67 2.73 -22.27
N ILE A 131 10.41 2.32 -22.39
CA ILE A 131 10.08 0.96 -22.83
C ILE A 131 10.38 0.87 -24.32
N ALA A 132 11.17 -0.13 -24.71
CA ALA A 132 11.58 -0.36 -26.11
C ALA A 132 10.35 -0.63 -26.99
N ASN A 133 10.44 -0.25 -28.26
CA ASN A 133 9.37 -0.45 -29.22
C ASN A 133 8.93 -1.93 -29.29
N GLY A 134 7.62 -2.17 -29.25
CA GLY A 134 7.03 -3.52 -29.23
C GLY A 134 7.13 -4.26 -27.90
N LYS A 135 7.75 -3.68 -26.86
CA LYS A 135 7.82 -4.23 -25.51
C LYS A 135 6.75 -3.65 -24.59
N SER A 136 6.54 -4.32 -23.46
CA SER A 136 5.62 -3.86 -22.42
C SER A 136 6.02 -4.46 -21.07
N ILE A 137 5.51 -3.88 -20.00
CA ILE A 137 5.63 -4.39 -18.64
C ILE A 137 4.25 -4.85 -18.19
N ASN A 138 4.14 -6.06 -17.64
CA ASN A 138 2.92 -6.55 -17.05
C ASN A 138 2.83 -6.08 -15.59
N VAL A 139 1.70 -5.50 -15.22
CA VAL A 139 1.42 -5.01 -13.88
C VAL A 139 0.15 -5.64 -13.36
N ALA A 140 0.21 -6.16 -12.14
CA ALA A 140 -0.95 -6.51 -11.33
C ALA A 140 -0.93 -5.60 -10.10
N LEU A 141 -1.55 -4.43 -10.22
CA LEU A 141 -1.58 -3.39 -9.18
C LEU A 141 -2.49 -3.80 -8.03
N ALA A 142 -2.00 -3.72 -6.80
CA ALA A 142 -2.80 -3.95 -5.59
C ALA A 142 -4.03 -3.04 -5.57
N HIS A 143 -5.20 -3.63 -5.32
CA HIS A 143 -6.48 -2.95 -5.36
C HIS A 143 -7.23 -3.19 -4.05
N PHE A 144 -7.31 -2.16 -3.21
CA PHE A 144 -7.91 -2.25 -1.87
C PHE A 144 -9.42 -1.95 -1.86
N LYS A 145 -9.97 -1.42 -2.94
CA LYS A 145 -11.38 -1.03 -3.04
C LYS A 145 -12.07 -1.85 -4.12
N PRO A 146 -12.98 -2.76 -3.75
CA PRO A 146 -13.80 -3.42 -4.74
C PRO A 146 -14.80 -2.42 -5.31
N SER A 147 -14.75 -2.16 -6.62
CA SER A 147 -15.82 -1.38 -7.24
C SER A 147 -15.84 -1.47 -8.76
N ASN A 148 -17.02 -1.32 -9.29
CA ASN A 148 -17.27 -1.11 -10.71
C ASN A 148 -17.04 0.38 -11.05
N GLY A 149 -16.77 0.67 -12.31
CA GLY A 149 -16.68 2.04 -12.82
C GLY A 149 -15.31 2.71 -12.73
N TYR A 150 -14.25 1.94 -12.41
CA TYR A 150 -12.88 2.42 -12.53
C TYR A 150 -12.39 2.31 -13.96
N SER A 151 -11.49 3.23 -14.35
CA SER A 151 -10.74 3.22 -15.60
C SER A 151 -9.25 3.31 -15.30
N LEU A 152 -8.43 2.84 -16.22
CA LEU A 152 -6.98 2.99 -16.13
C LEU A 152 -6.58 4.34 -16.72
N TYR A 153 -5.84 5.12 -15.96
CA TYR A 153 -5.33 6.43 -16.35
C TYR A 153 -3.81 6.40 -16.40
N HIS A 154 -3.26 7.16 -17.32
CA HIS A 154 -1.83 7.49 -17.40
C HIS A 154 -1.64 9.00 -17.27
N PHE A 155 -0.70 9.42 -16.43
CA PHE A 155 -0.33 10.81 -16.27
C PHE A 155 0.72 11.17 -17.33
N ASN A 156 0.33 11.95 -18.30
CA ASN A 156 1.17 12.25 -19.45
C ASN A 156 2.20 13.37 -19.19
N GLU A 157 3.07 13.61 -20.15
CA GLU A 157 4.09 14.67 -20.13
C GLU A 157 3.52 16.09 -20.01
N HIS A 158 2.27 16.30 -20.45
CA HIS A 158 1.55 17.56 -20.30
C HIS A 158 0.86 17.69 -18.94
N GLN A 159 1.16 16.78 -18.01
CA GLN A 159 0.65 16.73 -16.64
C GLN A 159 -0.89 16.66 -16.57
N ASN A 160 -1.48 15.89 -17.45
CA ASN A 160 -2.89 15.58 -17.48
C ASN A 160 -3.13 14.08 -17.40
N TRP A 161 -4.21 13.69 -16.73
CA TRP A 161 -4.70 12.33 -16.71
C TRP A 161 -5.40 11.98 -18.01
N GLN A 162 -4.95 10.94 -18.67
CA GLN A 162 -5.56 10.41 -19.87
C GLN A 162 -6.07 8.99 -19.61
N VAL A 163 -7.31 8.73 -20.02
CA VAL A 163 -7.84 7.36 -20.02
C VAL A 163 -7.01 6.54 -20.99
N ASN A 164 -6.52 5.42 -20.50
CA ASN A 164 -5.73 4.48 -21.26
C ASN A 164 -6.50 3.16 -21.45
N ASP A 165 -5.80 2.08 -21.65
CA ASP A 165 -6.32 0.75 -21.90
C ASP A 165 -7.26 0.21 -20.81
N THR A 166 -7.87 -0.93 -21.10
CA THR A 166 -8.66 -1.71 -20.17
C THR A 166 -7.76 -2.47 -19.18
N PHE A 167 -8.28 -2.75 -18.00
CA PHE A 167 -7.65 -3.61 -17.01
C PHE A 167 -8.64 -4.68 -16.54
N VAL A 168 -8.11 -5.72 -15.93
CA VAL A 168 -8.92 -6.82 -15.38
C VAL A 168 -8.73 -6.87 -13.86
N VAL A 169 -9.84 -6.76 -13.13
CA VAL A 169 -9.84 -6.93 -11.67
C VAL A 169 -9.99 -8.41 -11.35
N GLN A 170 -9.10 -8.95 -10.53
CA GLN A 170 -9.10 -10.34 -10.12
C GLN A 170 -8.65 -10.50 -8.68
N LYS A 171 -8.99 -11.65 -8.07
CA LYS A 171 -8.52 -11.98 -6.72
C LYS A 171 -7.00 -12.08 -6.67
N ASN A 172 -6.41 -11.65 -5.58
CA ASN A 172 -4.97 -11.83 -5.34
C ASN A 172 -4.69 -13.30 -4.99
N GLU A 173 -4.56 -14.13 -6.03
CA GLU A 173 -4.30 -15.56 -5.87
C GLU A 173 -2.96 -15.85 -5.15
N ARG A 174 -1.98 -14.95 -5.28
CA ARG A 174 -0.71 -15.07 -4.56
C ARG A 174 -0.91 -14.95 -3.04
N LYS A 175 -1.65 -13.93 -2.59
CA LYS A 175 -2.03 -13.76 -1.18
C LYS A 175 -2.78 -14.97 -0.68
N ARG A 176 -3.83 -15.38 -1.38
CA ARG A 176 -4.67 -16.51 -1.01
C ARG A 176 -3.86 -17.80 -0.85
N ARG A 177 -3.08 -18.18 -1.87
CA ARG A 177 -2.25 -19.39 -1.83
C ARG A 177 -1.17 -19.31 -0.77
N GLY A 178 -0.58 -18.13 -0.54
CA GLY A 178 0.40 -17.88 0.50
C GLY A 178 -0.19 -18.07 1.89
N LEU A 179 -1.34 -17.48 2.16
CA LEU A 179 -2.06 -17.65 3.44
C LEU A 179 -2.48 -19.10 3.67
N ASP A 180 -3.07 -19.77 2.65
CA ASP A 180 -3.45 -21.18 2.74
C ASP A 180 -2.26 -22.07 3.08
N LYS A 181 -1.08 -21.79 2.48
CA LYS A 181 0.15 -22.52 2.76
C LYS A 181 0.61 -22.30 4.20
N ILE A 182 0.60 -21.04 4.68
CA ILE A 182 1.04 -20.73 6.04
C ILE A 182 0.06 -21.28 7.07
N ILE A 183 -1.24 -21.18 6.84
CA ILE A 183 -2.26 -21.74 7.75
C ILE A 183 -2.08 -23.25 7.87
N ARG A 184 -1.82 -23.95 6.75
CA ARG A 184 -1.51 -25.39 6.79
C ARG A 184 -0.21 -25.68 7.52
N PHE A 185 0.82 -24.85 7.30
CA PHE A 185 2.11 -24.99 7.96
C PHE A 185 2.01 -24.77 9.49
N LEU A 186 1.21 -23.78 9.93
CA LEU A 186 1.01 -23.49 11.34
C LEU A 186 0.12 -24.52 12.05
N LYS A 187 -0.67 -25.32 11.31
CA LYS A 187 -1.30 -26.51 11.84
C LYS A 187 -0.23 -27.60 11.99
N ASN A 188 -0.13 -28.17 13.16
CA ASN A 188 0.84 -29.21 13.50
C ASN A 188 0.15 -30.58 13.55
N PRO A 189 -0.28 -31.17 12.41
CA PRO A 189 -1.04 -32.40 12.42
C PRO A 189 -0.18 -33.57 12.89
N ILE A 190 -0.67 -34.26 13.88
CA ILE A 190 -0.07 -35.48 14.41
C ILE A 190 -0.95 -36.64 13.99
N LYS A 191 -0.39 -37.58 13.22
CA LYS A 191 -1.17 -38.75 12.76
C LYS A 191 -1.63 -39.61 13.92
N GLN A 192 -0.73 -39.91 14.83
CA GLN A 192 -0.97 -40.66 16.05
C GLN A 192 0.31 -40.58 16.87
N ASN A 193 0.21 -40.32 18.15
CA ASN A 193 1.35 -40.42 19.04
C ASN A 193 1.76 -41.87 19.23
N GLY A 194 3.04 -42.16 19.12
CA GLY A 194 3.60 -43.47 19.41
C GLY A 194 3.56 -43.70 20.93
N ARG A 195 3.00 -44.82 21.37
CA ARG A 195 3.06 -45.22 22.78
C ARG A 195 4.39 -45.91 23.05
N VAL A 196 5.12 -45.45 24.06
CA VAL A 196 6.38 -46.05 24.51
C VAL A 196 6.18 -46.85 25.78
N SER A 197 5.44 -46.28 26.76
CA SER A 197 5.09 -46.93 28.03
C SER A 197 3.81 -46.32 28.60
N ASN A 198 3.41 -46.68 29.83
CA ASN A 198 2.20 -46.15 30.45
C ASN A 198 2.27 -44.62 30.66
N ASN A 199 3.47 -44.09 30.89
CA ASN A 199 3.67 -42.64 31.14
C ASN A 199 4.54 -41.96 30.08
N GLU A 200 4.86 -42.63 28.99
CA GLU A 200 5.70 -42.05 27.94
C GLU A 200 5.05 -42.17 26.56
N PHE A 201 5.21 -41.15 25.74
CA PHE A 201 4.75 -41.13 24.37
C PHE A 201 5.77 -40.42 23.45
N GLU A 202 5.66 -40.66 22.17
CA GLU A 202 6.43 -39.97 21.14
C GLU A 202 5.47 -39.12 20.24
N ILE A 203 5.91 -37.94 19.83
CA ILE A 203 5.21 -37.15 18.84
C ILE A 203 5.55 -37.69 17.43
N VAL A 204 4.55 -38.19 16.72
CA VAL A 204 4.66 -38.68 15.35
C VAL A 204 4.03 -37.68 14.39
N ALA A 205 4.81 -36.68 14.02
CA ALA A 205 4.36 -35.61 13.15
C ALA A 205 4.44 -35.98 11.65
N ASN A 206 3.60 -35.36 10.82
CA ASN A 206 3.76 -35.39 9.39
C ASN A 206 4.83 -34.34 8.97
N VAL A 207 6.10 -34.73 9.05
CA VAL A 207 7.25 -33.83 8.80
C VAL A 207 7.24 -33.22 7.40
N LYS A 208 6.59 -33.84 6.41
CA LYS A 208 6.43 -33.28 5.06
C LYS A 208 5.52 -32.04 5.06
N GLU A 209 4.46 -32.06 5.87
CA GLU A 209 3.50 -30.96 5.98
C GLU A 209 3.89 -29.97 7.08
N SER A 210 4.56 -30.45 8.12
CA SER A 210 4.99 -29.66 9.28
C SER A 210 6.48 -29.84 9.57
N PRO A 211 7.38 -29.33 8.70
CA PRO A 211 8.83 -29.53 8.81
C PRO A 211 9.42 -29.01 10.13
N HIS A 212 8.81 -28.01 10.75
CA HIS A 212 9.26 -27.44 12.02
C HIS A 212 9.09 -28.41 13.20
N LEU A 213 8.16 -29.37 13.10
CA LEU A 213 8.01 -30.44 14.08
C LEU A 213 9.06 -31.53 13.99
N SER A 214 9.93 -31.51 12.94
CA SER A 214 11.07 -32.40 12.85
C SER A 214 11.98 -32.32 14.07
N ALA A 215 12.01 -31.16 14.74
CA ALA A 215 12.76 -30.96 15.97
C ALA A 215 12.27 -31.87 17.11
N PHE A 216 11.00 -32.23 17.10
CA PHE A 216 10.36 -33.05 18.15
C PHE A 216 10.03 -34.46 17.67
N GLN A 217 10.26 -34.76 16.41
CA GLN A 217 9.99 -36.07 15.83
C GLN A 217 10.83 -37.15 16.55
N ASN A 218 10.15 -38.21 16.99
CA ASN A 218 10.74 -39.32 17.79
C ASN A 218 11.26 -38.88 19.18
N GLN A 219 10.98 -37.63 19.60
CA GLN A 219 11.25 -37.19 20.96
C GLN A 219 10.29 -37.90 21.94
N LYS A 220 10.84 -38.60 22.92
CA LYS A 220 10.07 -39.22 24.00
C LYS A 220 9.70 -38.14 25.04
N TRP A 221 8.47 -38.20 25.47
CA TRP A 221 7.90 -37.30 26.47
C TRP A 221 7.36 -38.13 27.62
N LYS A 222 7.75 -37.81 28.84
CA LYS A 222 7.21 -38.35 30.05
C LYS A 222 6.10 -37.47 30.57
N ILE A 223 4.95 -38.04 30.86
CA ILE A 223 3.80 -37.32 31.44
C ILE A 223 4.11 -36.99 32.88
N GLU A 224 4.00 -35.72 33.24
CA GLU A 224 4.16 -35.26 34.63
C GLU A 224 2.82 -35.32 35.39
N ASP A 225 2.91 -35.33 36.72
CA ASP A 225 1.77 -35.51 37.61
C ASP A 225 0.62 -34.52 37.38
N GLY A 226 -0.61 -34.98 37.53
CA GLY A 226 -1.85 -34.20 37.43
C GLY A 226 -2.71 -34.48 36.20
N SER A 227 -2.27 -35.33 35.28
CA SER A 227 -3.09 -35.80 34.15
C SER A 227 -3.54 -37.24 34.40
N ASP A 228 -4.83 -37.54 34.16
CA ASP A 228 -5.33 -38.91 34.21
C ASP A 228 -4.63 -39.77 33.15
N PRO A 229 -3.84 -40.79 33.54
CA PRO A 229 -3.07 -41.61 32.62
C PRO A 229 -3.94 -42.36 31.58
N GLU A 230 -5.12 -42.80 31.96
CA GLU A 230 -6.04 -43.53 31.09
C GLU A 230 -6.63 -42.61 30.02
N MET A 231 -7.03 -41.41 30.42
CA MET A 231 -7.53 -40.41 29.52
C MET A 231 -6.44 -39.95 28.51
N VAL A 232 -5.22 -39.75 29.01
CA VAL A 232 -4.07 -39.41 28.18
C VAL A 232 -3.74 -40.54 27.20
N GLN A 233 -3.73 -41.79 27.64
CA GLN A 233 -3.50 -42.94 26.75
C GLN A 233 -4.57 -43.07 25.66
N THR A 234 -5.83 -42.89 26.03
CA THR A 234 -6.93 -42.92 25.05
C THR A 234 -6.76 -41.80 24.02
N ALA A 235 -6.43 -40.61 24.48
CA ALA A 235 -6.24 -39.47 23.61
C ALA A 235 -4.96 -39.58 22.73
N MET A 236 -3.90 -40.22 23.21
CA MET A 236 -2.67 -40.45 22.43
C MET A 236 -2.86 -41.46 21.30
N ARG A 237 -3.93 -42.23 21.28
CA ARG A 237 -4.29 -43.12 20.15
C ARG A 237 -4.99 -42.40 19.03
N MET A 238 -5.36 -41.13 19.23
CA MET A 238 -6.05 -40.33 18.24
C MET A 238 -5.05 -39.56 17.35
N SER A 239 -5.46 -39.22 16.14
CA SER A 239 -4.80 -38.19 15.36
C SER A 239 -5.25 -36.82 15.87
N TRP A 240 -4.39 -35.81 15.76
CA TRP A 240 -4.63 -34.45 16.19
C TRP A 240 -4.36 -33.49 15.03
N ASP A 241 -5.14 -32.43 14.95
CA ASP A 241 -4.98 -31.42 13.88
C ASP A 241 -3.91 -30.40 14.23
N ASP A 242 -3.63 -30.24 15.55
CA ASP A 242 -2.61 -29.31 16.02
C ASP A 242 -2.03 -29.73 17.37
N VAL A 243 -0.75 -29.38 17.60
CA VAL A 243 -0.09 -29.43 18.90
C VAL A 243 0.65 -28.14 19.17
N VAL A 244 0.44 -27.58 20.35
CA VAL A 244 1.16 -26.39 20.83
C VAL A 244 2.01 -26.78 22.03
N ILE A 245 3.32 -26.49 21.97
CA ILE A 245 4.29 -26.80 23.04
C ILE A 245 4.70 -25.48 23.69
N LYS A 246 4.39 -25.31 24.98
CA LYS A 246 4.77 -24.10 25.75
C LYS A 246 5.51 -24.48 27.03
N PRO A 247 6.56 -23.76 27.39
CA PRO A 247 7.25 -24.01 28.65
C PRO A 247 6.38 -23.60 29.83
N ILE A 248 6.32 -24.44 30.87
CA ILE A 248 5.76 -24.13 32.19
C ILE A 248 6.88 -23.80 33.16
N ASN A 249 7.87 -24.70 33.25
CA ASN A 249 9.04 -24.53 34.09
C ASN A 249 10.29 -24.96 33.31
N VAL A 250 11.05 -24.00 32.86
CA VAL A 250 12.26 -24.23 32.03
C VAL A 250 13.34 -24.95 32.86
N LYS A 251 13.48 -24.65 34.16
CA LYS A 251 14.50 -25.30 35.03
C LYS A 251 14.22 -26.76 35.26
N GLN A 252 12.97 -27.12 35.39
CA GLN A 252 12.50 -28.51 35.60
C GLN A 252 12.13 -29.19 34.27
N LYS A 253 12.28 -28.51 33.14
CA LYS A 253 11.93 -28.97 31.78
C LYS A 253 10.47 -29.44 31.65
N ILE A 254 9.56 -28.80 32.35
CA ILE A 254 8.14 -29.11 32.28
C ILE A 254 7.50 -28.22 31.22
N TYR A 255 6.81 -28.85 30.28
CA TYR A 255 6.12 -28.22 29.16
C TYR A 255 4.64 -28.55 29.19
N LYS A 256 3.84 -27.59 28.75
CA LYS A 256 2.43 -27.78 28.45
C LYS A 256 2.27 -28.13 26.98
N LEU A 257 1.80 -29.32 26.69
CA LEU A 257 1.45 -29.76 25.35
C LEU A 257 -0.06 -29.74 25.23
N THR A 258 -0.57 -28.92 24.30
CA THR A 258 -2.01 -28.81 24.03
C THR A 258 -2.27 -29.36 22.63
N PHE A 259 -2.97 -30.48 22.58
CA PHE A 259 -3.41 -31.15 21.35
C PHE A 259 -4.84 -30.71 21.05
N THR A 260 -5.14 -30.33 19.80
CA THR A 260 -6.50 -29.96 19.40
C THR A 260 -6.94 -30.74 18.16
N ARG A 261 -8.22 -31.05 18.09
CA ARG A 261 -8.85 -31.70 16.96
C ARG A 261 -10.25 -31.16 16.73
N LEU A 262 -10.56 -30.83 15.48
CA LEU A 262 -11.89 -30.45 15.06
C LEU A 262 -12.68 -31.71 14.73
N LEU A 263 -13.76 -31.94 15.46
CA LEU A 263 -14.67 -33.06 15.25
C LEU A 263 -15.97 -32.54 14.65
N THR A 264 -16.39 -33.13 13.53
CA THR A 264 -17.73 -32.89 12.98
C THR A 264 -18.70 -33.86 13.65
N VAL A 265 -19.54 -33.34 14.53
CA VAL A 265 -20.55 -34.16 15.23
C VAL A 265 -21.87 -34.04 14.47
N ARG A 266 -22.41 -35.21 14.09
CA ARG A 266 -23.68 -35.30 13.34
C ARG A 266 -24.81 -34.67 14.17
N GLY A 267 -25.37 -33.57 13.71
CA GLY A 267 -26.47 -32.84 14.39
C GLY A 267 -26.05 -31.71 15.32
N SER A 268 -24.76 -31.57 15.66
CA SER A 268 -24.26 -30.51 16.56
C SER A 268 -23.21 -29.60 15.94
N GLY A 269 -22.86 -29.80 14.66
CA GLY A 269 -21.84 -28.99 13.96
C GLY A 269 -20.40 -29.37 14.33
N GLU A 270 -19.49 -28.43 14.15
CA GLU A 270 -18.07 -28.61 14.43
C GLU A 270 -17.77 -28.34 15.93
N GLN A 271 -17.10 -29.28 16.59
CA GLN A 271 -16.66 -29.16 17.98
C GLN A 271 -15.15 -29.31 18.09
N ASN A 272 -14.51 -28.41 18.84
CA ASN A 272 -13.10 -28.54 19.17
C ASN A 272 -12.90 -29.48 20.36
N LYS A 273 -12.22 -30.59 20.13
CA LYS A 273 -11.72 -31.45 21.21
C LYS A 273 -10.28 -31.03 21.53
N SER A 274 -9.98 -30.78 22.79
CA SER A 274 -8.61 -30.48 23.21
C SER A 274 -8.18 -31.41 24.35
N LEU A 275 -6.90 -31.74 24.36
CA LEU A 275 -6.21 -32.42 25.44
C LEU A 275 -5.00 -31.59 25.82
N THR A 276 -4.85 -31.32 27.09
CA THR A 276 -3.67 -30.67 27.65
C THR A 276 -2.92 -31.61 28.55
N VAL A 277 -1.61 -31.77 28.29
CA VAL A 277 -0.72 -32.65 29.07
C VAL A 277 0.46 -31.84 29.55
N GLN A 278 0.86 -32.00 30.79
CA GLN A 278 2.18 -31.57 31.26
C GLN A 278 3.16 -32.71 31.07
N ALA A 279 4.25 -32.43 30.36
CA ALA A 279 5.22 -33.48 30.05
C ALA A 279 6.65 -32.90 30.01
N SER A 280 7.61 -33.78 30.28
CA SER A 280 9.04 -33.50 30.16
C SER A 280 9.69 -34.36 29.10
N PRO A 281 10.68 -33.81 28.33
CA PRO A 281 11.42 -34.60 27.34
C PRO A 281 12.33 -35.60 28.02
N VAL A 282 12.38 -36.82 27.48
CA VAL A 282 13.19 -37.93 28.02
C VAL A 282 14.41 -38.18 27.10
N ASN A 283 15.54 -38.48 27.66
CA ASN A 283 16.75 -38.92 26.95
C ASN A 283 17.33 -37.88 25.94
N ILE A 284 17.18 -36.59 26.22
CA ILE A 284 17.82 -35.54 25.44
C ILE A 284 18.65 -34.63 26.35
N SER A 285 19.82 -34.22 25.90
CA SER A 285 20.63 -33.23 26.62
C SER A 285 19.96 -31.85 26.62
N ASP A 286 20.16 -31.10 27.72
CA ASP A 286 19.57 -29.75 27.89
C ASP A 286 19.90 -28.82 26.76
N THR A 287 21.14 -28.83 26.30
CA THR A 287 21.63 -28.01 25.19
C THR A 287 20.97 -28.38 23.86
N ALA A 288 20.80 -29.67 23.58
CA ALA A 288 20.15 -30.14 22.37
C ALA A 288 18.66 -29.78 22.36
N PHE A 289 17.96 -29.99 23.47
CA PHE A 289 16.55 -29.65 23.57
C PHE A 289 16.28 -28.13 23.50
N ALA A 290 17.11 -27.34 24.21
CA ALA A 290 17.03 -25.88 24.11
C ALA A 290 17.25 -25.38 22.68
N LYS A 291 18.20 -25.97 21.94
CA LYS A 291 18.42 -25.65 20.52
C LYS A 291 17.21 -26.00 19.64
N GLN A 292 16.56 -27.15 19.90
CA GLN A 292 15.34 -27.55 19.18
C GLN A 292 14.21 -26.56 19.42
N LEU A 293 13.97 -26.14 20.67
CA LEU A 293 12.96 -25.13 21.01
C LEU A 293 13.22 -23.80 20.32
N VAL A 294 14.45 -23.29 20.38
CA VAL A 294 14.82 -22.02 19.72
C VAL A 294 14.53 -22.10 18.22
N ASN A 295 14.90 -23.17 17.55
CA ASN A 295 14.64 -23.36 16.13
C ASN A 295 13.15 -23.40 15.80
N TYR A 296 12.37 -24.11 16.64
CA TYR A 296 10.91 -24.16 16.53
C TYR A 296 10.28 -22.76 16.68
N ASP A 297 10.60 -22.06 17.77
CA ASP A 297 10.07 -20.73 18.04
C ASP A 297 10.43 -19.73 16.93
N GLN A 298 11.68 -19.71 16.48
CA GLN A 298 12.12 -18.87 15.37
C GLN A 298 11.35 -19.15 14.08
N THR A 299 11.07 -20.42 13.81
CA THR A 299 10.29 -20.81 12.63
C THR A 299 8.84 -20.35 12.74
N ILE A 300 8.21 -20.53 13.90
CA ILE A 300 6.83 -20.06 14.14
C ILE A 300 6.74 -18.53 14.05
N VAL A 301 7.68 -17.80 14.65
CA VAL A 301 7.75 -16.33 14.56
C VAL A 301 7.88 -15.88 13.11
N LYS A 302 8.76 -16.51 12.33
CA LYS A 302 8.94 -16.21 10.90
C LYS A 302 7.66 -16.44 10.12
N MET A 303 6.95 -17.54 10.35
CA MET A 303 5.69 -17.84 9.65
C MET A 303 4.57 -16.88 10.04
N ASN A 304 4.46 -16.51 11.33
CA ASN A 304 3.49 -15.52 11.76
C ASN A 304 3.77 -14.12 11.16
N ASN A 305 5.03 -13.71 11.09
CA ASN A 305 5.41 -12.45 10.44
C ASN A 305 5.07 -12.48 8.94
N GLU A 306 5.31 -13.60 8.25
CA GLU A 306 4.93 -13.74 6.84
C GLU A 306 3.41 -13.76 6.67
N LYS A 307 2.65 -14.35 7.61
CA LYS A 307 1.18 -14.29 7.63
C LYS A 307 0.71 -12.84 7.71
N LEU A 308 1.22 -12.07 8.69
CA LEU A 308 0.88 -10.66 8.87
C LEU A 308 1.22 -9.84 7.61
N ARG A 309 2.37 -10.12 6.99
CA ARG A 309 2.78 -9.47 5.74
C ARG A 309 1.78 -9.75 4.61
N LEU A 310 1.36 -11.00 4.44
CA LEU A 310 0.38 -11.38 3.42
C LEU A 310 -1.02 -10.83 3.74
N GLU A 311 -1.42 -10.80 5.00
CA GLU A 311 -2.70 -10.20 5.42
C GLU A 311 -2.78 -8.70 5.08
N ALA A 312 -1.64 -7.99 5.15
CA ALA A 312 -1.55 -6.59 4.78
C ALA A 312 -1.60 -6.32 3.26
N GLU A 313 -1.46 -7.35 2.41
CA GLU A 313 -1.63 -7.19 0.97
C GLU A 313 -3.11 -7.00 0.59
N ALA A 314 -3.34 -6.38 -0.56
CA ALA A 314 -4.69 -6.24 -1.10
C ALA A 314 -5.31 -7.62 -1.46
N ASP A 315 -6.62 -7.77 -1.28
CA ASP A 315 -7.35 -8.98 -1.64
C ASP A 315 -7.58 -9.11 -3.15
N MET A 316 -7.54 -7.97 -3.84
CA MET A 316 -7.75 -7.87 -5.28
C MET A 316 -6.52 -7.24 -5.94
N VAL A 317 -6.33 -7.55 -7.21
CA VAL A 317 -5.35 -6.90 -8.07
C VAL A 317 -6.00 -6.51 -9.40
N SER A 318 -5.52 -5.41 -9.96
CA SER A 318 -5.92 -4.92 -11.28
C SER A 318 -4.77 -5.14 -12.26
N SER A 319 -4.98 -6.02 -13.22
CA SER A 319 -3.96 -6.45 -14.18
C SER A 319 -4.07 -5.68 -15.49
N PHE A 320 -2.96 -5.09 -15.93
CA PHE A 320 -2.83 -4.34 -17.18
C PHE A 320 -1.40 -4.37 -17.70
N ARG A 321 -1.21 -3.87 -18.92
CA ARG A 321 0.11 -3.72 -19.55
C ARG A 321 0.44 -2.27 -19.73
N ILE A 322 1.66 -1.89 -19.42
CA ILE A 322 2.17 -0.55 -19.67
C ILE A 322 3.18 -0.57 -20.83
N ARG A 323 3.10 0.43 -21.69
CA ARG A 323 4.01 0.66 -22.83
C ARG A 323 4.80 1.96 -22.69
N GLN A 324 4.56 2.70 -21.64
CA GLN A 324 5.24 3.94 -21.28
C GLN A 324 5.58 3.93 -19.79
N MET A 325 6.73 4.46 -19.45
CA MET A 325 7.11 4.69 -18.06
C MET A 325 6.29 5.84 -17.47
N GLY A 326 6.27 5.97 -16.16
CA GLY A 326 5.60 7.09 -15.49
C GLY A 326 4.56 6.65 -14.47
N ILE A 327 3.48 7.45 -14.36
CA ILE A 327 2.46 7.32 -13.33
C ILE A 327 1.19 6.72 -13.93
N TRP A 328 0.73 5.65 -13.33
CA TRP A 328 -0.47 4.90 -13.70
C TRP A 328 -1.44 4.85 -12.54
N ASN A 329 -2.71 5.06 -12.78
CA ASN A 329 -3.71 5.13 -11.76
C ASN A 329 -4.99 4.40 -12.18
N ILE A 330 -5.61 3.68 -11.25
CA ILE A 330 -6.91 3.05 -11.45
C ILE A 330 -7.92 3.86 -10.69
N ASP A 331 -8.66 4.69 -11.42
CA ASP A 331 -9.51 5.72 -10.85
C ASP A 331 -10.92 5.73 -11.41
N LYS A 332 -11.80 6.35 -10.67
CA LYS A 332 -13.09 6.82 -11.18
C LYS A 332 -13.31 8.28 -10.78
N ILE A 333 -14.15 8.98 -11.54
CA ILE A 333 -14.55 10.35 -11.21
C ILE A 333 -15.47 10.33 -9.97
N ILE A 334 -15.17 11.18 -9.00
CA ILE A 334 -15.99 11.32 -7.80
C ILE A 334 -17.37 11.90 -8.19
N ASN A 335 -18.44 11.30 -7.70
CA ASN A 335 -19.79 11.82 -7.92
C ASN A 335 -19.97 13.18 -7.23
N LYS A 336 -20.30 14.21 -8.00
CA LYS A 336 -20.49 15.59 -7.52
C LYS A 336 -21.64 15.71 -6.53
N GLU A 337 -22.65 14.86 -6.61
CA GLU A 337 -23.80 14.86 -5.70
C GLU A 337 -23.41 14.49 -4.27
N ASP A 338 -22.33 13.76 -4.08
CA ASP A 338 -21.77 13.39 -2.78
C ASP A 338 -21.02 14.55 -2.11
N LEU A 339 -20.77 15.64 -2.84
CA LEU A 339 -20.00 16.78 -2.37
C LEU A 339 -20.89 17.98 -2.02
N VAL A 340 -20.48 18.71 -0.99
CA VAL A 340 -20.99 20.05 -0.68
C VAL A 340 -19.90 21.07 -0.87
N THR A 341 -20.29 22.26 -1.31
CA THR A 341 -19.39 23.40 -1.36
C THR A 341 -19.55 24.22 -0.08
N VAL A 342 -18.43 24.47 0.58
CA VAL A 342 -18.35 25.27 1.80
C VAL A 342 -17.30 26.36 1.66
N SER A 343 -17.51 27.47 2.37
CA SER A 343 -16.48 28.48 2.61
C SER A 343 -15.69 28.07 3.83
N VAL A 344 -14.36 28.02 3.73
CA VAL A 344 -13.49 27.68 4.84
C VAL A 344 -12.67 28.90 5.23
N ARG A 345 -12.65 29.18 6.52
CA ARG A 345 -11.79 30.18 7.13
C ARG A 345 -10.87 29.53 8.16
N PHE A 346 -9.61 29.87 8.10
CA PHE A 346 -8.64 29.45 9.11
C PHE A 346 -8.29 30.62 9.99
N ASP A 347 -8.33 30.39 11.28
CA ASP A 347 -7.83 31.29 12.31
C ASP A 347 -6.45 30.80 12.73
N PHE A 348 -5.44 31.35 12.09
CA PHE A 348 -4.03 31.05 12.36
C PHE A 348 -3.48 31.96 13.45
N GLU A 349 -2.37 31.56 14.05
CA GLU A 349 -1.60 32.44 14.93
C GLU A 349 -1.16 33.71 14.18
N LYS A 350 -1.07 34.85 14.88
CA LYS A 350 -0.81 36.17 14.29
C LYS A 350 0.42 36.27 13.38
N GLU A 351 1.40 35.40 13.56
CA GLU A 351 2.63 35.35 12.76
C GLU A 351 2.41 34.91 11.30
N VAL A 352 1.22 34.42 10.98
CA VAL A 352 0.91 33.83 9.64
C VAL A 352 0.21 34.82 8.72
N ASP A 353 -0.47 35.83 9.26
CA ASP A 353 -1.26 36.79 8.48
C ASP A 353 -0.53 37.37 7.24
N PRO A 354 0.78 37.72 7.29
CA PRO A 354 1.49 38.25 6.14
C PRO A 354 1.63 37.24 4.98
N TYR A 355 1.50 35.96 5.28
CA TYR A 355 1.80 34.85 4.34
C TYR A 355 0.55 34.11 3.86
N VAL A 356 -0.64 34.57 4.22
CA VAL A 356 -1.92 33.87 3.89
C VAL A 356 -2.01 33.55 2.40
N ASN A 357 -1.58 34.47 1.52
CA ASN A 357 -1.61 34.28 0.07
C ASN A 357 -0.68 33.18 -0.47
N HIS A 358 0.23 32.68 0.36
CA HIS A 358 1.18 31.63 0.01
C HIS A 358 0.82 30.26 0.63
N ILE A 359 -0.31 30.18 1.32
CA ILE A 359 -0.76 28.93 1.94
C ILE A 359 -1.42 28.05 0.87
N LYS A 360 -1.00 26.80 0.80
CA LYS A 360 -1.66 25.76 0.01
C LYS A 360 -2.51 24.91 0.91
N LEU A 361 -3.82 24.87 0.66
CA LEU A 361 -4.75 24.01 1.41
C LEU A 361 -5.00 22.73 0.62
N PHE A 362 -4.76 21.60 1.27
CA PHE A 362 -5.07 20.28 0.74
C PHE A 362 -6.28 19.72 1.46
N VAL A 363 -7.27 19.27 0.70
CA VAL A 363 -8.40 18.49 1.19
C VAL A 363 -8.14 17.03 0.85
N LEU A 364 -8.05 16.20 1.87
CA LEU A 364 -7.90 14.76 1.74
C LEU A 364 -9.27 14.11 1.90
N HIS A 365 -9.82 13.57 0.82
CA HIS A 365 -10.99 12.69 0.86
C HIS A 365 -10.50 11.28 1.17
N GLU A 366 -10.37 10.96 2.47
CA GLU A 366 -9.66 9.77 2.94
C GLU A 366 -10.26 8.46 2.42
N ASP A 367 -11.59 8.36 2.42
CA ASP A 367 -12.28 7.15 1.97
C ASP A 367 -12.25 6.99 0.45
N ASP A 368 -11.97 8.05 -0.29
CA ASP A 368 -11.85 8.07 -1.75
C ASP A 368 -10.40 8.00 -2.24
N ASN A 369 -9.42 8.06 -1.35
CA ASN A 369 -8.01 8.22 -1.70
C ASN A 369 -7.81 9.33 -2.72
N SER A 370 -8.36 10.52 -2.44
CA SER A 370 -8.28 11.68 -3.31
C SER A 370 -7.72 12.87 -2.56
N VAL A 371 -6.93 13.68 -3.25
CA VAL A 371 -6.33 14.88 -2.70
C VAL A 371 -6.56 16.04 -3.65
N ILE A 372 -7.18 17.09 -3.15
CA ILE A 372 -7.46 18.30 -3.92
C ILE A 372 -6.77 19.46 -3.23
N TYR A 373 -6.01 20.25 -3.96
CA TYR A 373 -5.41 21.44 -3.39
C TYR A 373 -6.17 22.71 -3.80
N TYR A 374 -6.23 23.68 -2.89
CA TYR A 374 -6.89 24.96 -3.05
C TYR A 374 -5.92 26.09 -2.69
N LEU A 375 -5.93 27.14 -3.49
CA LEU A 375 -5.27 28.40 -3.17
C LEU A 375 -6.21 29.27 -2.31
N PRO A 376 -5.71 30.29 -1.59
CA PRO A 376 -6.53 31.13 -0.71
C PRO A 376 -7.77 31.73 -1.34
N GLN A 377 -7.68 32.15 -2.61
CA GLN A 377 -8.82 32.67 -3.36
C GLN A 377 -9.93 31.65 -3.59
N ASP A 378 -9.63 30.34 -3.51
CA ASP A 378 -10.55 29.24 -3.75
C ASP A 378 -11.22 28.76 -2.45
N TRP A 379 -10.82 29.26 -1.27
CA TRP A 379 -11.30 28.77 0.04
C TRP A 379 -12.78 29.04 0.28
N ARG A 380 -13.41 29.89 -0.52
CA ARG A 380 -14.88 30.09 -0.50
C ARG A 380 -15.66 28.97 -1.19
N ASN A 381 -14.96 28.10 -1.94
CA ASN A 381 -15.56 27.06 -2.78
C ASN A 381 -14.89 25.69 -2.55
N ILE A 382 -14.62 25.36 -1.30
CA ILE A 382 -14.02 24.08 -0.92
C ILE A 382 -15.08 22.99 -1.01
N ARG A 383 -14.76 21.88 -1.66
CA ARG A 383 -15.65 20.74 -1.78
C ARG A 383 -15.30 19.70 -0.74
N LEU A 384 -16.26 19.33 0.10
CA LEU A 384 -16.15 18.30 1.12
C LEU A 384 -17.20 17.22 0.88
N SER A 385 -16.89 15.97 1.18
CA SER A 385 -17.88 14.90 1.15
C SER A 385 -18.84 15.03 2.33
N LYS A 386 -20.14 14.85 2.07
CA LYS A 386 -21.19 14.87 3.08
C LYS A 386 -21.11 13.69 4.05
N VAL A 387 -20.68 12.54 3.56
CA VAL A 387 -20.80 11.25 4.27
C VAL A 387 -19.45 10.59 4.55
N LYS A 388 -18.43 10.91 3.76
CA LYS A 388 -17.08 10.33 3.86
C LYS A 388 -16.14 11.22 4.67
N ARG A 389 -15.06 10.65 5.15
CA ARG A 389 -14.06 11.37 5.95
C ARG A 389 -13.29 12.36 5.09
N ASN A 390 -13.21 13.60 5.56
CA ASN A 390 -12.39 14.66 4.98
C ASN A 390 -11.43 15.17 6.04
N SER A 391 -10.17 15.32 5.72
CA SER A 391 -9.21 16.07 6.54
C SER A 391 -8.59 17.21 5.72
N LEU A 392 -8.11 18.23 6.42
CA LEU A 392 -7.54 19.41 5.80
C LEU A 392 -6.10 19.57 6.27
N ILE A 393 -5.21 19.86 5.32
CA ILE A 393 -3.81 20.16 5.58
C ILE A 393 -3.47 21.50 4.93
N ALA A 394 -3.24 22.51 5.74
CA ALA A 394 -2.70 23.77 5.27
C ALA A 394 -1.17 23.72 5.34
N VAL A 395 -0.52 23.90 4.20
CA VAL A 395 0.95 23.97 4.08
C VAL A 395 1.35 25.43 3.99
N LEU A 396 2.12 25.87 4.97
CA LEU A 396 2.58 27.24 5.12
C LEU A 396 4.04 27.39 4.69
N PRO A 397 4.50 28.61 4.35
CA PRO A 397 5.91 28.88 4.11
C PRO A 397 6.81 28.43 5.28
N GLY A 398 8.01 27.98 4.96
CA GLY A 398 8.95 27.46 5.95
C GLY A 398 8.66 26.03 6.40
N ASN A 399 8.00 25.25 5.56
CA ASN A 399 7.72 23.81 5.82
C ASN A 399 6.85 23.57 7.07
N ARG A 400 5.98 24.50 7.38
CA ARG A 400 5.04 24.44 8.51
C ARG A 400 3.71 23.88 8.05
N VAL A 401 2.98 23.23 8.93
CA VAL A 401 1.66 22.65 8.64
C VAL A 401 0.66 22.97 9.72
N ALA A 402 -0.61 23.12 9.30
CA ALA A 402 -1.75 23.09 10.19
C ALA A 402 -2.68 21.98 9.71
N VAL A 403 -3.04 21.06 10.60
CA VAL A 403 -3.86 19.88 10.27
C VAL A 403 -5.19 19.96 10.99
N VAL A 404 -6.28 19.75 10.24
CA VAL A 404 -7.62 19.55 10.79
C VAL A 404 -8.03 18.11 10.47
N ASP A 405 -8.14 17.31 11.51
CA ASP A 405 -8.51 15.90 11.38
C ASP A 405 -9.95 15.69 10.94
N ALA A 406 -10.25 14.49 10.42
CA ALA A 406 -11.56 14.18 9.86
C ALA A 406 -12.72 14.27 10.87
N ASN A 407 -12.49 14.01 12.16
CA ASN A 407 -13.52 14.11 13.19
C ASN A 407 -13.88 15.57 13.44
N THR A 408 -12.88 16.44 13.50
CA THR A 408 -13.07 17.90 13.64
C THR A 408 -13.82 18.46 12.43
N VAL A 409 -13.45 18.07 11.19
CA VAL A 409 -14.17 18.49 9.98
C VAL A 409 -15.63 18.03 10.04
N LYS A 410 -15.87 16.75 10.34
CA LYS A 410 -17.23 16.19 10.45
C LYS A 410 -18.07 16.90 11.48
N SER A 411 -17.52 17.16 12.66
CA SER A 411 -18.20 17.87 13.75
C SER A 411 -18.64 19.28 13.31
N LYS A 412 -17.74 20.03 12.66
CA LYS A 412 -18.03 21.38 12.16
C LYS A 412 -19.09 21.39 11.05
N MET A 413 -19.06 20.41 10.14
CA MET A 413 -20.06 20.27 9.09
C MET A 413 -21.47 19.96 9.64
N GLN A 414 -21.57 19.24 10.78
CA GLN A 414 -22.85 18.92 11.42
C GLN A 414 -23.53 20.14 12.08
N ILE A 415 -22.75 21.13 12.52
CA ILE A 415 -23.28 22.35 13.16
C ILE A 415 -24.07 23.20 12.14
N GLY A 416 -23.79 23.01 10.85
CA GLY A 416 -24.47 23.72 9.76
C GLY A 416 -23.91 25.12 9.52
N GLY A 417 -24.05 25.56 8.27
CA GLY A 417 -23.60 26.88 7.82
C GLY A 417 -22.83 26.77 6.50
N SER A 418 -22.89 27.81 5.70
CA SER A 418 -22.13 27.92 4.45
C SER A 418 -20.65 28.28 4.70
N GLU A 419 -20.33 28.72 5.91
CA GLU A 419 -18.98 29.09 6.33
C GLU A 419 -18.56 28.26 7.55
N ILE A 420 -17.36 27.63 7.44
CA ILE A 420 -16.78 26.80 8.49
C ILE A 420 -15.47 27.44 8.94
N ASN A 421 -15.40 27.75 10.23
CA ASN A 421 -14.20 28.32 10.83
C ASN A 421 -13.41 27.24 11.56
N PHE A 422 -12.11 27.13 11.23
CA PHE A 422 -11.17 26.26 11.90
C PHE A 422 -10.10 27.07 12.64
N THR A 423 -10.01 26.88 13.95
CA THR A 423 -8.89 27.36 14.76
C THR A 423 -7.84 26.24 14.76
N THR A 424 -6.65 26.51 14.23
CA THR A 424 -5.61 25.50 14.07
C THR A 424 -4.34 25.95 14.75
N LYS A 425 -3.63 24.96 15.34
CA LYS A 425 -2.25 25.14 15.79
C LYS A 425 -1.31 24.83 14.63
N ILE A 426 -0.26 25.62 14.52
CA ILE A 426 0.78 25.39 13.54
C ILE A 426 1.80 24.42 14.13
N ASP A 427 2.03 23.33 13.44
CA ASP A 427 3.10 22.39 13.78
C ASP A 427 4.33 22.70 12.91
N TYR A 428 5.47 22.78 13.57
CA TYR A 428 6.77 23.02 12.94
C TYR A 428 7.50 21.72 12.60
N SER A 429 6.93 20.57 12.97
CA SER A 429 7.53 19.26 12.72
C SER A 429 6.84 18.54 11.57
N THR A 430 7.64 18.01 10.63
CA THR A 430 7.17 17.09 9.60
C THR A 430 6.63 15.78 10.19
N ASN A 431 6.86 15.50 11.47
CA ASN A 431 6.41 14.28 12.17
C ASN A 431 4.90 14.24 12.43
N ALA A 432 4.20 15.38 12.44
CA ALA A 432 2.74 15.42 12.63
C ALA A 432 1.95 14.62 11.55
N LEU A 433 2.55 14.37 10.39
CA LEU A 433 1.96 13.59 9.29
C LEU A 433 2.40 12.12 9.26
N VAL A 434 3.38 11.73 10.09
CA VAL A 434 3.92 10.37 10.11
C VAL A 434 3.18 9.47 11.12
N SER A 435 2.49 10.06 12.10
CA SER A 435 1.91 9.36 13.25
C SER A 435 0.41 9.03 13.12
N LYS A 436 -0.18 9.17 11.93
CA LYS A 436 -1.61 8.82 11.74
C LYS A 436 -1.82 7.84 10.60
#